data_8a749fa1dfd252086ce4fbba12bb4838
#
_entry.id   8a749fa1dfd252086ce4fbba12bb4838
#
_cell.length_a   1.000
_cell.length_b   1.000
_cell.length_c   1.000
_cell.angle_alpha   90.00
_cell.angle_beta   90.00
_cell.angle_gamma   90.00
#
_symmetry.space_group_name_H-M   'P 1'
#
loop_
_entity.id
_entity.type
_entity.pdbx_description
1 polymer ?
#
loop_
_entity_poly.entity_id
_entity_poly.type
_entity_poly.pdbx_seq_one_letter_code
_entity_poly.pdbx_strand_id
1 'polypeptide(L)'
;MKKILFTTVVLLVAASAAAQDWKDALKKIATTAVDEVTDGKLTRYALDGTWNYTGPGVKFEGGDIASEVGGAALETAVVKQLEKAYAKAGIRPGAGTFTFGKDDDAFTATLGSHTLSGTYEYDAPTHVVTLHFAKGKLNLGSVPGHAYISGQELVLVFPVTRLVEVVTALGSKVSYFSTATTLLSKYKNVYVGFAFSK
;
A
#
# COMPACT_ATOMS: atom_id res chain seq x y z
N MET A 1 -34.95 13.58 -1.30
CA MET A 1 -34.65 13.26 -2.70
C MET A 1 -33.23 12.75 -2.94
N LYS A 2 -32.22 13.11 -2.15
CA LYS A 2 -30.82 12.60 -2.33
C LYS A 2 -30.62 11.11 -2.00
N LYS A 3 -31.43 10.54 -1.10
CA LYS A 3 -31.32 9.12 -0.70
C LYS A 3 -31.80 8.11 -1.74
N ILE A 4 -32.68 8.49 -2.66
CA ILE A 4 -33.26 7.59 -3.67
C ILE A 4 -32.27 7.39 -4.84
N LEU A 5 -31.46 8.39 -5.17
CA LEU A 5 -30.46 8.26 -6.24
C LEU A 5 -29.32 7.28 -5.90
N PHE A 6 -28.93 7.21 -4.60
CA PHE A 6 -27.87 6.30 -4.16
C PHE A 6 -28.30 4.83 -4.20
N THR A 7 -29.56 4.55 -3.85
CA THR A 7 -30.10 3.18 -3.88
C THR A 7 -30.16 2.62 -5.31
N THR A 8 -30.39 3.48 -6.31
CA THR A 8 -30.48 3.07 -7.71
C THR A 8 -29.12 2.70 -8.31
N VAL A 9 -28.03 3.37 -7.87
CA VAL A 9 -26.67 3.08 -8.35
C VAL A 9 -26.17 1.74 -7.78
N VAL A 10 -26.47 1.44 -6.52
CA VAL A 10 -26.09 0.16 -5.89
C VAL A 10 -26.88 -1.02 -6.48
N LEU A 11 -28.14 -0.81 -6.84
CA LEU A 11 -28.98 -1.85 -7.48
C LEU A 11 -28.56 -2.15 -8.93
N LEU A 12 -28.05 -1.17 -9.67
CA LEU A 12 -27.54 -1.37 -11.05
C LEU A 12 -26.23 -2.19 -11.07
N VAL A 13 -25.41 -2.09 -10.04
CA VAL A 13 -24.18 -2.92 -9.91
C VAL A 13 -24.52 -4.36 -9.51
N ALA A 14 -25.61 -4.58 -8.76
CA ALA A 14 -26.05 -5.92 -8.36
C ALA A 14 -26.77 -6.71 -9.47
N ALA A 15 -27.27 -6.04 -10.51
CA ALA A 15 -28.07 -6.67 -11.56
C ALA A 15 -27.27 -7.17 -12.78
N SER A 16 -26.00 -6.80 -12.93
CA SER A 16 -25.13 -7.30 -13.99
C SER A 16 -24.23 -8.42 -13.45
N ALA A 17 -24.82 -9.60 -13.28
CA ALA A 17 -24.16 -10.81 -12.79
C ALA A 17 -23.28 -11.48 -13.85
N ALA A 18 -22.30 -10.78 -14.39
CA ALA A 18 -21.17 -11.39 -15.08
C ALA A 18 -19.91 -11.10 -14.26
N ALA A 19 -19.28 -12.13 -13.73
CA ALA A 19 -18.14 -12.05 -12.79
C ALA A 19 -16.90 -11.33 -13.37
N GLN A 20 -16.96 -10.87 -14.59
CA GLN A 20 -15.92 -10.13 -15.30
C GLN A 20 -16.16 -8.61 -15.27
N ASP A 21 -17.44 -8.17 -15.37
CA ASP A 21 -17.78 -6.74 -15.49
C ASP A 21 -17.61 -5.92 -14.21
N TRP A 22 -17.77 -6.54 -13.03
CA TRP A 22 -17.60 -5.81 -11.78
C TRP A 22 -16.13 -5.41 -11.51
N LYS A 23 -15.16 -6.22 -11.99
CA LYS A 23 -13.73 -5.87 -11.92
C LYS A 23 -13.40 -4.65 -12.78
N ASP A 24 -14.05 -4.51 -13.93
CA ASP A 24 -13.85 -3.36 -14.80
C ASP A 24 -14.62 -2.11 -14.31
N ALA A 25 -15.72 -2.30 -13.60
CA ALA A 25 -16.41 -1.22 -12.90
C ALA A 25 -15.54 -0.69 -11.71
N LEU A 26 -14.87 -1.56 -10.96
CA LEU A 26 -13.94 -1.16 -9.90
C LEU A 26 -12.74 -0.37 -10.43
N LYS A 27 -12.27 -0.63 -11.63
CA LYS A 27 -11.19 0.14 -12.28
C LYS A 27 -11.55 1.60 -12.57
N LYS A 28 -12.83 1.93 -12.62
CA LYS A 28 -13.35 3.26 -13.01
C LYS A 28 -13.83 4.10 -11.85
N ILE A 29 -14.03 3.51 -10.67
CA ILE A 29 -14.56 4.21 -9.50
C ILE A 29 -13.37 4.54 -8.60
N ALA A 30 -13.16 5.83 -8.33
CA ALA A 30 -12.20 6.27 -7.32
C ALA A 30 -12.57 5.60 -5.99
N THR A 31 -11.70 4.77 -5.49
CA THR A 31 -11.93 3.85 -4.34
C THR A 31 -12.47 4.53 -3.10
N THR A 32 -12.06 5.76 -2.82
CA THR A 32 -12.45 6.51 -1.62
C THR A 32 -13.97 6.66 -1.45
N ALA A 33 -14.70 6.93 -2.54
CA ALA A 33 -16.16 7.12 -2.46
C ALA A 33 -16.92 5.79 -2.34
N VAL A 34 -16.33 4.69 -2.78
CA VAL A 34 -16.94 3.35 -2.73
C VAL A 34 -16.63 2.68 -1.41
N ASP A 35 -15.46 2.90 -0.84
CA ASP A 35 -15.09 2.41 0.48
C ASP A 35 -15.97 3.02 1.57
N GLU A 36 -16.31 4.31 1.45
CA GLU A 36 -17.23 5.00 2.38
C GLU A 36 -18.64 4.41 2.38
N VAL A 37 -19.10 3.86 1.25
CA VAL A 37 -20.44 3.23 1.11
C VAL A 37 -20.43 1.75 1.50
N THR A 38 -19.31 1.07 1.39
CA THR A 38 -19.20 -0.39 1.61
C THR A 38 -18.47 -0.76 2.88
N ASP A 39 -18.18 0.22 3.75
CA ASP A 39 -17.32 0.04 4.94
C ASP A 39 -15.99 -0.66 4.58
N GLY A 40 -15.42 -0.29 3.42
CA GLY A 40 -14.15 -0.81 2.93
C GLY A 40 -14.15 -2.27 2.49
N LYS A 41 -15.28 -2.93 2.43
CA LYS A 41 -15.36 -4.34 2.00
C LYS A 41 -14.83 -4.55 0.59
N LEU A 42 -15.02 -3.56 -0.30
CA LEU A 42 -14.52 -3.65 -1.67
C LEU A 42 -13.00 -3.55 -1.72
N THR A 43 -12.39 -2.70 -0.91
CA THR A 43 -10.92 -2.62 -0.82
C THR A 43 -10.34 -3.92 -0.28
N ARG A 44 -10.96 -4.57 0.71
CA ARG A 44 -10.53 -5.88 1.17
C ARG A 44 -10.53 -6.90 0.03
N TYR A 45 -11.61 -6.96 -0.77
CA TYR A 45 -11.64 -7.84 -1.95
C TYR A 45 -10.63 -7.45 -3.02
N ALA A 46 -10.37 -6.17 -3.19
CA ALA A 46 -9.41 -5.68 -4.16
C ALA A 46 -7.96 -5.97 -3.75
N LEU A 47 -7.66 -6.07 -2.44
CA LEU A 47 -6.35 -6.49 -1.93
C LEU A 47 -5.97 -7.88 -2.39
N ASP A 48 -6.92 -8.83 -2.41
CA ASP A 48 -6.66 -10.23 -2.74
C ASP A 48 -5.91 -10.41 -4.06
N GLY A 49 -4.96 -11.34 -4.03
CA GLY A 49 -4.16 -11.72 -5.19
C GLY A 49 -2.76 -11.16 -5.20
N THR A 50 -2.10 -11.29 -6.34
CA THR A 50 -0.69 -10.95 -6.50
C THR A 50 -0.52 -9.58 -7.12
N TRP A 51 0.34 -8.79 -6.51
CA TRP A 51 0.71 -7.45 -6.88
C TRP A 51 2.19 -7.40 -7.25
N ASN A 52 2.52 -6.80 -8.39
CA ASN A 52 3.89 -6.68 -8.89
C ASN A 52 4.48 -5.34 -8.47
N TYR A 53 5.66 -5.36 -7.90
CA TYR A 53 6.35 -4.15 -7.44
C TYR A 53 6.71 -3.24 -8.60
N THR A 54 6.30 -1.97 -8.53
CA THR A 54 6.53 -0.96 -9.56
C THR A 54 7.47 0.15 -9.12
N GLY A 55 7.57 0.43 -7.82
CA GLY A 55 8.42 1.49 -7.31
C GLY A 55 8.17 1.82 -5.84
N PRO A 56 8.87 2.82 -5.28
CA PRO A 56 8.57 3.32 -3.95
C PRO A 56 7.19 3.96 -3.87
N GLY A 57 6.50 3.72 -2.75
CA GLY A 57 5.27 4.40 -2.38
C GLY A 57 5.55 5.50 -1.35
N VAL A 58 4.87 6.62 -1.47
CA VAL A 58 4.91 7.73 -0.48
C VAL A 58 3.50 8.22 -0.27
N LYS A 59 3.14 8.49 0.98
CA LYS A 59 1.87 9.09 1.35
C LYS A 59 2.09 10.15 2.42
N PHE A 60 1.52 11.30 2.19
CA PHE A 60 1.44 12.38 3.17
C PHE A 60 0.02 12.42 3.73
N GLU A 61 -0.13 12.31 5.04
CA GLU A 61 -1.41 12.49 5.72
C GLU A 61 -1.46 13.85 6.40
N GLY A 62 -2.58 14.55 6.23
CA GLY A 62 -2.76 15.92 6.70
C GLY A 62 -2.63 16.95 5.58
N GLY A 63 -3.59 17.89 5.52
CA GLY A 63 -3.80 18.81 4.41
C GLY A 63 -2.66 19.82 4.14
N ASP A 64 -1.73 19.97 5.06
CA ASP A 64 -0.74 21.06 5.00
C ASP A 64 0.39 20.79 3.99
N ILE A 65 0.79 19.54 3.79
CA ILE A 65 1.92 19.20 2.91
C ILE A 65 1.45 18.97 1.46
N ALA A 66 0.30 18.35 1.28
CA ALA A 66 -0.24 18.08 -0.05
C ALA A 66 -0.73 19.33 -0.77
N SER A 67 -1.09 20.36 -0.02
CA SER A 67 -1.57 21.66 -0.53
C SER A 67 -0.47 22.71 -0.71
N GLU A 68 0.71 22.53 -0.12
CA GLU A 68 1.84 23.42 -0.34
C GLU A 68 2.46 23.19 -1.73
N VAL A 69 2.82 24.28 -2.39
CA VAL A 69 3.45 24.29 -3.73
C VAL A 69 4.73 23.46 -3.81
N GLY A 70 5.25 22.99 -2.67
CA GLY A 70 6.41 22.11 -2.56
C GLY A 70 6.12 20.62 -2.43
N GLY A 71 4.86 20.20 -2.21
CA GLY A 71 4.50 18.80 -1.90
C GLY A 71 4.91 17.81 -2.99
N ALA A 72 4.61 18.09 -4.24
CA ALA A 72 4.99 17.25 -5.37
C ALA A 72 6.52 17.18 -5.58
N ALA A 73 7.23 18.29 -5.36
CA ALA A 73 8.69 18.33 -5.46
C ALA A 73 9.34 17.52 -4.32
N LEU A 74 8.79 17.59 -3.11
CA LEU A 74 9.23 16.80 -1.98
C LEU A 74 8.98 15.31 -2.22
N GLU A 75 7.80 14.93 -2.67
CA GLU A 75 7.46 13.56 -3.01
C GLU A 75 8.45 12.98 -4.03
N THR A 76 8.68 13.72 -5.12
CA THR A 76 9.65 13.33 -6.15
C THR A 76 11.06 13.15 -5.57
N ALA A 77 11.49 14.05 -4.68
CA ALA A 77 12.80 13.95 -4.04
C ALA A 77 12.91 12.73 -3.12
N VAL A 78 11.85 12.44 -2.35
CA VAL A 78 11.78 11.29 -1.45
C VAL A 78 11.77 9.99 -2.26
N VAL A 79 10.90 9.88 -3.28
CA VAL A 79 10.83 8.71 -4.18
C VAL A 79 12.21 8.42 -4.76
N LYS A 80 12.90 9.42 -5.29
CA LYS A 80 14.25 9.26 -5.88
C LYS A 80 15.30 8.77 -4.88
N GLN A 81 15.20 9.15 -3.61
CA GLN A 81 16.11 8.65 -2.56
C GLN A 81 15.75 7.22 -2.15
N LEU A 82 14.46 6.90 -2.06
CA LEU A 82 13.99 5.54 -1.78
C LEU A 82 14.37 4.58 -2.90
N GLU A 83 14.23 4.96 -4.17
CA GLU A 83 14.69 4.15 -5.32
C GLU A 83 16.16 3.76 -5.20
N LYS A 84 17.02 4.74 -4.87
CA LYS A 84 18.46 4.48 -4.66
C LYS A 84 18.72 3.53 -3.50
N ALA A 85 17.97 3.69 -2.40
CA ALA A 85 18.11 2.85 -1.22
C ALA A 85 17.64 1.42 -1.51
N TYR A 86 16.50 1.29 -2.16
CA TYR A 86 15.92 -0.01 -2.54
C TYR A 86 16.80 -0.74 -3.56
N ALA A 87 17.32 -0.03 -4.56
CA ALA A 87 18.24 -0.62 -5.54
C ALA A 87 19.50 -1.22 -4.87
N LYS A 88 20.05 -0.55 -3.84
CA LYS A 88 21.17 -1.08 -3.05
C LYS A 88 20.78 -2.31 -2.23
N ALA A 89 19.51 -2.44 -1.86
CA ALA A 89 18.95 -3.61 -1.21
C ALA A 89 18.56 -4.74 -2.19
N GLY A 90 18.75 -4.53 -3.50
CA GLY A 90 18.34 -5.47 -4.54
C GLY A 90 16.86 -5.41 -4.89
N ILE A 91 16.10 -4.45 -4.35
CA ILE A 91 14.68 -4.27 -4.60
C ILE A 91 14.54 -3.35 -5.83
N ARG A 92 14.01 -3.90 -6.92
CA ARG A 92 13.87 -3.20 -8.21
C ARG A 92 12.50 -3.43 -8.82
N PRO A 93 11.96 -2.48 -9.59
CA PRO A 93 10.72 -2.68 -10.34
C PRO A 93 10.75 -3.97 -11.17
N GLY A 94 9.66 -4.71 -11.17
CA GLY A 94 9.53 -6.00 -11.84
C GLY A 94 10.23 -7.19 -11.16
N ALA A 95 10.99 -6.97 -10.09
CA ALA A 95 11.70 -8.03 -9.36
C ALA A 95 11.13 -8.26 -7.94
N GLY A 96 9.88 -7.91 -7.71
CA GLY A 96 9.23 -8.10 -6.43
C GLY A 96 7.73 -8.32 -6.58
N THR A 97 7.16 -9.07 -5.66
CA THR A 97 5.71 -9.34 -5.60
C THR A 97 5.22 -9.23 -4.17
N PHE A 98 3.96 -8.91 -4.02
CA PHE A 98 3.23 -9.03 -2.77
C PHE A 98 1.90 -9.73 -3.04
N THR A 99 1.64 -10.82 -2.36
CA THR A 99 0.42 -11.60 -2.52
C THR A 99 -0.36 -11.58 -1.22
N PHE A 100 -1.62 -11.18 -1.31
CA PHE A 100 -2.60 -11.31 -0.22
C PHE A 100 -3.49 -12.51 -0.50
N GLY A 101 -3.58 -13.42 0.46
CA GLY A 101 -4.44 -14.58 0.39
C GLY A 101 -5.89 -14.21 0.71
N LYS A 102 -6.81 -14.84 -0.01
CA LYS A 102 -8.23 -14.52 0.07
C LYS A 102 -8.91 -15.08 1.32
N ASP A 103 -8.61 -16.33 1.62
CA ASP A 103 -9.41 -17.12 2.57
C ASP A 103 -8.70 -17.36 3.91
N ASP A 104 -7.40 -17.10 3.98
CA ASP A 104 -6.55 -17.45 5.13
C ASP A 104 -5.87 -16.24 5.79
N ASP A 105 -6.21 -15.02 5.33
CA ASP A 105 -5.57 -13.77 5.75
C ASP A 105 -4.03 -13.84 5.72
N ALA A 106 -3.47 -14.73 4.89
CA ALA A 106 -2.04 -14.90 4.75
C ALA A 106 -1.47 -13.92 3.72
N PHE A 107 -0.21 -13.56 3.90
CA PHE A 107 0.53 -12.85 2.86
C PHE A 107 1.86 -13.53 2.58
N THR A 108 2.32 -13.37 1.34
CA THR A 108 3.70 -13.62 0.94
C THR A 108 4.23 -12.44 0.16
N ALA A 109 5.48 -12.08 0.38
CA ALA A 109 6.12 -11.01 -0.36
C ALA A 109 7.53 -11.43 -0.78
N THR A 110 7.87 -11.15 -2.02
CA THR A 110 9.25 -11.28 -2.52
C THR A 110 9.75 -9.89 -2.83
N LEU A 111 10.83 -9.48 -2.16
CA LEU A 111 11.48 -8.19 -2.36
C LEU A 111 12.97 -8.43 -2.55
N GLY A 112 13.45 -8.23 -3.77
CA GLY A 112 14.81 -8.61 -4.15
C GLY A 112 15.02 -10.13 -4.03
N SER A 113 16.01 -10.56 -3.24
CA SER A 113 16.32 -11.98 -2.98
C SER A 113 15.62 -12.55 -1.76
N HIS A 114 14.75 -11.79 -1.09
CA HIS A 114 14.14 -12.16 0.17
C HIS A 114 12.67 -12.46 0.01
N THR A 115 12.22 -13.51 0.69
CA THR A 115 10.81 -13.87 0.80
C THR A 115 10.35 -13.66 2.24
N LEU A 116 9.25 -12.96 2.40
CA LEU A 116 8.55 -12.72 3.65
C LEU A 116 7.21 -13.42 3.60
N SER A 117 6.72 -13.87 4.74
CA SER A 117 5.38 -14.41 4.86
C SER A 117 4.81 -14.16 6.25
N GLY A 118 3.50 -14.27 6.36
CA GLY A 118 2.80 -14.11 7.61
C GLY A 118 1.30 -14.01 7.38
N THR A 119 0.62 -13.42 8.34
CA THR A 119 -0.80 -13.08 8.24
C THR A 119 -0.99 -11.57 8.24
N TYR A 120 -2.13 -11.10 7.79
CA TYR A 120 -2.47 -9.69 7.80
C TYR A 120 -3.88 -9.46 8.34
N GLU A 121 -4.05 -8.29 8.93
CA GLU A 121 -5.35 -7.73 9.28
C GLU A 121 -5.53 -6.45 8.48
N TYR A 122 -6.73 -6.19 7.98
CA TYR A 122 -7.05 -4.96 7.27
C TYR A 122 -8.29 -4.30 7.85
N ASP A 123 -8.11 -3.09 8.35
CA ASP A 123 -9.19 -2.21 8.81
C ASP A 123 -9.55 -1.23 7.68
N ALA A 124 -10.63 -1.54 7.01
CA ALA A 124 -11.03 -0.84 5.81
C ALA A 124 -11.38 0.64 6.01
N PRO A 125 -12.12 1.03 7.07
CA PRO A 125 -12.45 2.44 7.32
C PRO A 125 -11.22 3.34 7.51
N THR A 126 -10.13 2.80 8.04
CA THR A 126 -8.90 3.55 8.31
C THR A 126 -7.79 3.27 7.31
N HIS A 127 -8.00 2.35 6.36
CA HIS A 127 -6.98 1.83 5.44
C HIS A 127 -5.75 1.22 6.15
N VAL A 128 -5.87 0.92 7.44
CA VAL A 128 -4.78 0.32 8.21
C VAL A 128 -4.65 -1.15 7.86
N VAL A 129 -3.46 -1.56 7.47
CA VAL A 129 -3.06 -2.95 7.33
C VAL A 129 -2.01 -3.27 8.38
N THR A 130 -2.20 -4.34 9.13
CA THR A 130 -1.18 -4.83 10.06
C THR A 130 -0.63 -6.14 9.54
N LEU A 131 0.66 -6.16 9.24
CA LEU A 131 1.37 -7.36 8.80
C LEU A 131 1.97 -8.06 10.02
N HIS A 132 1.56 -9.30 10.28
CA HIS A 132 2.10 -10.18 11.31
C HIS A 132 3.09 -11.14 10.67
N PHE A 133 4.38 -10.85 10.77
CA PHE A 133 5.41 -11.66 10.15
C PHE A 133 5.55 -13.01 10.84
N ALA A 134 5.66 -14.07 10.05
CA ALA A 134 5.90 -15.40 10.57
C ALA A 134 7.20 -15.44 11.37
N LYS A 135 7.21 -16.24 12.43
CA LYS A 135 8.42 -16.46 13.24
C LYS A 135 9.51 -17.04 12.37
N GLY A 136 10.61 -16.32 12.24
CA GLY A 136 11.74 -16.70 11.40
C GLY A 136 12.98 -15.88 11.74
N LYS A 137 13.97 -15.87 10.84
CA LYS A 137 15.23 -15.15 11.03
C LYS A 137 15.06 -13.63 11.21
N LEU A 138 13.94 -13.06 10.77
CA LEU A 138 13.77 -11.61 10.71
C LEU A 138 13.09 -10.99 11.94
N ASN A 139 12.42 -11.77 12.77
CA ASN A 139 11.77 -11.34 14.03
C ASN A 139 11.11 -9.92 14.00
N LEU A 140 10.40 -9.62 12.92
CA LEU A 140 9.77 -8.30 12.69
C LEU A 140 8.52 -8.08 13.54
N GLY A 141 7.91 -9.15 14.06
CA GLY A 141 6.65 -9.06 14.82
C GLY A 141 5.50 -8.52 13.98
N SER A 142 4.75 -7.59 14.56
CA SER A 142 3.62 -6.92 13.90
C SER A 142 4.02 -5.53 13.43
N VAL A 143 3.78 -5.25 12.16
CA VAL A 143 4.12 -3.97 11.53
C VAL A 143 2.85 -3.34 10.98
N PRO A 144 2.32 -2.29 11.64
CA PRO A 144 1.19 -1.53 11.12
C PRO A 144 1.64 -0.62 9.97
N GLY A 145 0.77 -0.49 8.97
CA GLY A 145 0.93 0.38 7.82
C GLY A 145 -0.42 0.75 7.24
N HIS A 146 -0.43 1.32 6.04
CA HIS A 146 -1.64 1.65 5.31
C HIS A 146 -1.59 1.04 3.91
N ALA A 147 -2.72 0.57 3.43
CA ALA A 147 -2.89 0.05 2.09
C ALA A 147 -3.95 0.88 1.34
N TYR A 148 -3.53 1.55 0.28
CA TYR A 148 -4.39 2.35 -0.58
C TYR A 148 -4.47 1.71 -1.95
N ILE A 149 -5.69 1.48 -2.44
CA ILE A 149 -5.93 0.91 -3.77
C ILE A 149 -6.59 1.96 -4.65
N SER A 150 -6.09 2.10 -5.87
CA SER A 150 -6.66 2.93 -6.91
C SER A 150 -6.62 2.17 -8.23
N GLY A 151 -7.77 1.62 -8.64
CA GLY A 151 -7.85 0.79 -9.83
C GLY A 151 -6.97 -0.46 -9.74
N GLN A 152 -5.90 -0.52 -10.53
CA GLN A 152 -4.93 -1.62 -10.55
C GLN A 152 -3.65 -1.31 -9.77
N GLU A 153 -3.63 -0.22 -9.03
CA GLU A 153 -2.47 0.20 -8.25
C GLU A 153 -2.74 -0.02 -6.77
N LEU A 154 -1.74 -0.53 -6.06
CA LEU A 154 -1.70 -0.66 -4.61
C LEU A 154 -0.50 0.13 -4.07
N VAL A 155 -0.74 1.00 -3.12
CA VAL A 155 0.32 1.68 -2.37
C VAL A 155 0.28 1.16 -0.93
N LEU A 156 1.32 0.41 -0.56
CA LEU A 156 1.50 -0.16 0.77
C LEU A 156 2.61 0.62 1.48
N VAL A 157 2.23 1.41 2.48
CA VAL A 157 3.15 2.34 3.17
C VAL A 157 3.16 2.14 4.67
N PHE A 158 4.29 2.47 5.28
CA PHE A 158 4.57 2.30 6.70
C PHE A 158 5.14 3.59 7.28
N PRO A 159 5.02 3.80 8.60
CA PRO A 159 5.84 4.81 9.27
C PRO A 159 7.32 4.62 8.90
N VAL A 160 8.03 5.72 8.65
CA VAL A 160 9.43 5.68 8.15
C VAL A 160 10.33 4.76 8.98
N THR A 161 10.20 4.80 10.32
CA THR A 161 10.96 3.94 11.21
C THR A 161 10.69 2.46 10.99
N ARG A 162 9.42 2.09 10.79
CA ARG A 162 9.00 0.70 10.54
C ARG A 162 9.47 0.20 9.19
N LEU A 163 9.42 1.04 8.16
CA LEU A 163 9.97 0.67 6.86
C LEU A 163 11.48 0.38 6.96
N VAL A 164 12.23 1.25 7.66
CA VAL A 164 13.68 1.05 7.85
C VAL A 164 13.97 -0.27 8.59
N GLU A 165 13.17 -0.63 9.60
CA GLU A 165 13.28 -1.93 10.28
C GLU A 165 13.07 -3.09 9.29
N VAL A 166 12.00 -3.06 8.50
CA VAL A 166 11.67 -4.10 7.51
C VAL A 166 12.80 -4.26 6.50
N VAL A 167 13.24 -3.18 5.86
CA VAL A 167 14.28 -3.26 4.82
C VAL A 167 15.67 -3.57 5.40
N THR A 168 15.94 -3.23 6.65
CA THR A 168 17.16 -3.62 7.33
C THR A 168 17.16 -5.11 7.63
N ALA A 169 16.04 -5.66 8.08
CA ALA A 169 15.88 -7.09 8.25
C ALA A 169 16.07 -7.87 6.94
N LEU A 170 15.77 -7.25 5.80
CA LEU A 170 16.06 -7.77 4.45
C LEU A 170 17.53 -7.57 4.02
N GLY A 171 18.44 -7.27 4.94
CA GLY A 171 19.87 -7.14 4.65
C GLY A 171 20.31 -5.77 4.15
N SER A 172 19.41 -4.78 4.08
CA SER A 172 19.77 -3.40 3.78
C SER A 172 20.54 -2.76 4.92
N LYS A 173 21.44 -1.84 4.60
CA LYS A 173 22.09 -1.01 5.62
C LYS A 173 21.21 0.21 5.93
N VAL A 174 21.00 0.51 7.21
CA VAL A 174 20.30 1.70 7.69
C VAL A 174 20.82 2.98 7.00
N SER A 175 22.15 3.05 6.79
CA SER A 175 22.79 4.18 6.12
C SER A 175 22.27 4.46 4.70
N TYR A 176 21.67 3.48 4.03
CA TYR A 176 21.09 3.70 2.69
C TYR A 176 19.86 4.60 2.72
N PHE A 177 19.19 4.63 3.87
CA PHE A 177 17.95 5.41 4.09
C PHE A 177 18.22 6.76 4.77
N SER A 178 19.45 7.06 5.17
CA SER A 178 19.78 8.27 5.96
C SER A 178 19.34 9.57 5.30
N THR A 179 19.50 9.70 3.99
CA THR A 179 19.05 10.90 3.25
C THR A 179 17.53 11.00 3.21
N ALA A 180 16.84 9.89 2.94
CA ALA A 180 15.38 9.86 2.93
C ALA A 180 14.83 10.18 4.34
N THR A 181 15.36 9.55 5.39
CA THR A 181 14.93 9.82 6.77
C THR A 181 15.19 11.25 7.19
N THR A 182 16.31 11.86 6.79
CA THR A 182 16.60 13.28 7.07
C THR A 182 15.62 14.21 6.37
N LEU A 183 15.26 13.92 5.13
CA LEU A 183 14.23 14.70 4.43
C LEU A 183 12.87 14.60 5.11
N LEU A 184 12.50 13.39 5.51
CA LEU A 184 11.19 13.07 6.08
C LEU A 184 11.05 13.48 7.55
N SER A 185 12.15 13.59 8.31
CA SER A 185 12.13 13.96 9.72
C SER A 185 11.54 15.35 10.01
N LYS A 186 11.50 16.22 8.99
CA LYS A 186 10.93 17.55 9.07
C LYS A 186 9.40 17.57 8.96
N TYR A 187 8.81 16.48 8.57
CA TYR A 187 7.37 16.37 8.30
C TYR A 187 6.73 15.36 9.23
N LYS A 188 5.56 15.70 9.74
CA LYS A 188 4.71 14.79 10.50
C LYS A 188 3.82 14.02 9.53
N ASN A 189 3.40 12.82 9.92
CA ASN A 189 2.43 12.02 9.17
C ASN A 189 2.87 11.69 7.72
N VAL A 190 4.15 11.32 7.56
CA VAL A 190 4.68 10.81 6.30
C VAL A 190 4.89 9.32 6.40
N TYR A 191 4.32 8.62 5.44
CA TYR A 191 4.43 7.17 5.30
C TYR A 191 5.16 6.86 4.00
N VAL A 192 5.99 5.85 4.05
CA VAL A 192 6.82 5.41 2.91
C VAL A 192 6.78 3.90 2.78
N GLY A 193 6.93 3.39 1.57
CA GLY A 193 6.86 1.97 1.32
C GLY A 193 6.96 1.63 -0.15
N PHE A 194 6.02 0.85 -0.63
CA PHE A 194 6.07 0.20 -1.93
C PHE A 194 4.80 0.49 -2.72
N ALA A 195 4.98 0.75 -4.02
CA ALA A 195 3.91 0.79 -5.00
C ALA A 195 3.93 -0.48 -5.84
N PHE A 196 2.75 -0.97 -6.16
CA PHE A 196 2.54 -2.20 -6.91
C PHE A 196 1.45 -2.02 -7.96
N SER A 197 1.42 -2.92 -8.93
CA SER A 197 0.31 -3.06 -9.88
C SER A 197 -0.08 -4.53 -10.07
N LYS A 198 -1.34 -4.76 -10.46
CA LYS A 198 -1.82 -6.06 -10.95
C LYS A 198 -1.51 -6.26 -12.41
#